data_04760399f486c973bbd6b7855185678e
#
_entry.id   04760399f486c973bbd6b7855185678e
#
_cell.length_a   1.000
_cell.length_b   1.000
_cell.length_c   1.000
_cell.angle_alpha   90.00
_cell.angle_beta   90.00
_cell.angle_gamma   90.00
#
_symmetry.space_group_name_H-M   'P 1'
#
loop_
_entity.id
_entity.type
_entity.pdbx_description
1 polymer ?
#
loop_
_entity_poly.entity_id
_entity_poly.type
_entity_poly.pdbx_seq_one_letter_code
_entity_poly.pdbx_strand_id
1 'polypeptide(L)'
;MRLGVEIGRLMAPACVLASFLLAFAVNTAAAGRAAELGPEVPLTEPSGGYVGQLKVAPGHGPAGTPLTVTGEGFPAAQEFELVWRTVKGKWNVTIGEYHGREYTPVAYRIATVKSDKAGRITHGFVAPEDFGFLHDVVLQQGSRLLTQAAFHLDMTVKLAGPGSGPVGTPIAIEVQGIGWRELEGSWVLLYDNKFTGFLSAVTTGGTARFTIPATGHAGLHIVEIQHSDFGSPYRNTQQSPVPGRPNFRLDFTVTPGAPVLPPPPGQQAQKVVRSLPPQGELVATPPFSGIEQPVVIKASGFEAGKTYQLNWNTVVGNRMTAAGWEERARVIAEGKADAAGRAEFRFRVPDDLGGVHNLWVDVGATKKQGAYWIAPTALPLDVARGPAGTTFRIHLKGVGWSETANIYTVVYDNGTSGYACAFNSQGDIEIIMQATGEPGWHFIDLYPGIYKGRETRPNNYRLPQLTYADDHPGEDLPRFRFAFEVTGGSSGK
;
A
#
# COMPACT_ATOMS: atom_id res chain seq x y z
N MET A 1 55.54 -4.96 -70.81
CA MET A 1 55.15 -5.88 -71.90
C MET A 1 53.67 -6.11 -71.77
N ARG A 2 52.88 -5.70 -72.75
CA ARG A 2 51.44 -5.81 -72.88
C ARG A 2 51.01 -7.26 -73.08
N LEU A 3 49.76 -7.57 -72.64
CA LEU A 3 48.73 -8.43 -73.23
C LEU A 3 47.77 -8.75 -72.11
N GLY A 4 46.50 -8.42 -72.03
CA GLY A 4 45.48 -8.32 -73.08
C GLY A 4 44.69 -9.62 -73.18
N VAL A 5 43.33 -9.54 -73.13
CA VAL A 5 42.31 -10.57 -73.49
C VAL A 5 41.69 -11.28 -72.32
N GLU A 6 40.41 -11.51 -72.18
CA GLU A 6 39.16 -11.19 -72.91
C GLU A 6 37.96 -11.62 -72.00
N ILE A 7 36.81 -11.07 -72.24
CA ILE A 7 35.57 -11.26 -71.55
C ILE A 7 34.95 -12.62 -71.94
N GLY A 8 34.57 -13.37 -70.91
CA GLY A 8 33.72 -14.56 -71.06
C GLY A 8 32.47 -14.44 -70.16
N ARG A 9 31.37 -14.08 -70.75
CA ARG A 9 30.02 -14.16 -70.05
C ARG A 9 29.62 -15.61 -69.92
N LEU A 10 29.39 -16.07 -68.70
CA LEU A 10 28.66 -17.32 -68.47
C LEU A 10 27.49 -16.98 -67.54
N MET A 11 26.28 -17.28 -67.98
CA MET A 11 25.04 -17.22 -67.25
C MET A 11 25.05 -18.24 -66.11
N ALA A 12 24.75 -17.78 -64.92
CA ALA A 12 24.45 -18.65 -63.77
C ALA A 12 22.94 -18.74 -63.56
N PRO A 13 22.38 -19.91 -63.23
CA PRO A 13 20.95 -20.06 -62.99
C PRO A 13 20.55 -19.51 -61.64
N ALA A 14 19.40 -18.83 -61.60
CA ALA A 14 18.77 -18.30 -60.39
C ALA A 14 18.33 -19.47 -59.49
N CYS A 15 19.01 -19.68 -58.35
CA CYS A 15 18.50 -20.46 -57.24
C CYS A 15 17.50 -19.58 -56.44
N VAL A 16 16.24 -19.90 -56.56
CA VAL A 16 15.16 -19.37 -55.72
C VAL A 16 15.31 -20.03 -54.34
N LEU A 17 15.92 -19.35 -53.37
CA LEU A 17 15.81 -19.72 -51.98
C LEU A 17 14.44 -19.27 -51.46
N ALA A 18 13.51 -20.19 -51.36
CA ALA A 18 12.27 -20.01 -50.61
C ALA A 18 12.60 -19.99 -49.10
N SER A 19 12.75 -18.80 -48.54
CA SER A 19 12.83 -18.62 -47.09
C SER A 19 11.44 -18.87 -46.46
N PHE A 20 11.28 -20.07 -45.88
CA PHE A 20 10.17 -20.34 -44.97
C PHE A 20 10.37 -19.51 -43.69
N LEU A 21 9.77 -18.34 -43.63
CA LEU A 21 9.53 -17.62 -42.36
C LEU A 21 8.42 -18.39 -41.64
N LEU A 22 8.79 -19.30 -40.72
CA LEU A 22 7.87 -19.75 -39.68
C LEU A 22 7.61 -18.55 -38.77
N ALA A 23 6.53 -17.85 -39.01
CA ALA A 23 5.95 -16.92 -38.05
C ALA A 23 5.44 -17.73 -36.86
N PHE A 24 6.23 -17.82 -35.79
CA PHE A 24 5.68 -18.16 -34.49
C PHE A 24 4.74 -17.02 -34.09
N ALA A 25 3.45 -17.20 -34.35
CA ALA A 25 2.41 -16.42 -33.71
C ALA A 25 2.48 -16.71 -32.22
N VAL A 26 3.20 -15.89 -31.47
CA VAL A 26 3.01 -15.81 -30.03
C VAL A 26 1.60 -15.28 -29.85
N ASN A 27 0.68 -16.20 -29.59
CA ASN A 27 -0.68 -15.90 -29.19
C ASN A 27 -0.59 -15.27 -27.79
N THR A 28 -0.31 -13.97 -27.73
CA THR A 28 -0.60 -13.17 -26.53
C THR A 28 -2.12 -13.12 -26.44
N ALA A 29 -2.70 -14.12 -25.78
CA ALA A 29 -4.07 -14.01 -25.32
C ALA A 29 -4.12 -12.71 -24.52
N ALA A 30 -4.86 -11.72 -25.03
CA ALA A 30 -5.15 -10.50 -24.30
C ALA A 30 -5.73 -10.95 -22.96
N ALA A 31 -5.06 -10.63 -21.84
CA ALA A 31 -5.59 -10.92 -20.52
C ALA A 31 -6.98 -10.29 -20.45
N GLY A 32 -7.99 -11.13 -20.36
CA GLY A 32 -9.38 -10.69 -20.19
C GLY A 32 -9.48 -9.89 -18.89
N ARG A 33 -10.48 -9.02 -18.78
CA ARG A 33 -10.78 -8.38 -17.51
C ARG A 33 -11.02 -9.48 -16.47
N ALA A 34 -10.34 -9.42 -15.33
CA ALA A 34 -10.54 -10.36 -14.22
C ALA A 34 -12.02 -10.38 -13.82
N ALA A 35 -12.54 -11.57 -13.49
CA ALA A 35 -13.90 -11.69 -13.01
C ALA A 35 -14.04 -11.05 -11.62
N GLU A 36 -15.18 -10.42 -11.37
CA GLU A 36 -15.54 -10.04 -10.00
C GLU A 36 -15.93 -11.32 -9.24
N LEU A 37 -15.57 -11.37 -7.96
CA LEU A 37 -16.01 -12.46 -7.08
C LEU A 37 -17.54 -12.42 -6.98
N GLY A 38 -18.17 -13.57 -7.12
CA GLY A 38 -19.61 -13.72 -7.00
C GLY A 38 -20.11 -13.51 -5.56
N PRO A 39 -21.38 -13.86 -5.26
CA PRO A 39 -21.89 -13.73 -3.90
C PRO A 39 -21.18 -14.69 -2.95
N GLU A 40 -20.95 -14.21 -1.73
CA GLU A 40 -20.39 -15.03 -0.65
C GLU A 40 -21.35 -16.16 -0.29
N VAL A 41 -20.80 -17.35 -0.10
CA VAL A 41 -21.55 -18.55 0.30
C VAL A 41 -20.91 -19.19 1.54
N PRO A 42 -21.65 -20.00 2.31
CA PRO A 42 -21.08 -20.68 3.45
C PRO A 42 -19.91 -21.59 3.07
N LEU A 43 -18.89 -21.59 3.91
CA LEU A 43 -17.80 -22.57 3.82
C LEU A 43 -18.34 -23.96 4.14
N THR A 44 -17.97 -24.93 3.32
CA THR A 44 -18.37 -26.32 3.49
C THR A 44 -17.14 -27.19 3.76
N GLU A 45 -17.30 -28.23 4.57
CA GLU A 45 -16.25 -29.18 4.87
C GLU A 45 -16.56 -30.55 4.24
N PRO A 46 -15.52 -31.34 3.91
CA PRO A 46 -15.74 -32.71 3.45
C PRO A 46 -16.45 -33.53 4.52
N SER A 47 -17.60 -34.12 4.16
CA SER A 47 -18.30 -35.04 5.03
C SER A 47 -18.54 -36.36 4.28
N GLY A 48 -17.96 -37.45 4.77
CA GLY A 48 -18.14 -38.79 4.17
C GLY A 48 -17.28 -39.06 2.92
N GLY A 49 -16.18 -38.38 2.75
CA GLY A 49 -15.25 -38.53 1.61
C GLY A 49 -15.68 -37.79 0.35
N TYR A 50 -14.79 -37.73 -0.64
CA TYR A 50 -15.02 -37.06 -1.91
C TYR A 50 -15.94 -37.88 -2.81
N VAL A 51 -16.79 -37.18 -3.58
CA VAL A 51 -17.65 -37.73 -4.60
C VAL A 51 -17.25 -37.18 -5.96
N GLY A 52 -16.87 -38.07 -6.88
CA GLY A 52 -16.40 -37.69 -8.20
C GLY A 52 -15.01 -37.05 -8.20
N GLN A 53 -14.60 -36.58 -9.35
CA GLN A 53 -13.33 -35.91 -9.57
C GLN A 53 -13.53 -34.55 -10.25
N LEU A 54 -12.74 -33.55 -9.90
CA LEU A 54 -12.76 -32.23 -10.50
C LEU A 54 -11.36 -31.90 -11.05
N LYS A 55 -11.33 -31.21 -12.19
CA LYS A 55 -10.10 -30.73 -12.82
C LYS A 55 -10.31 -29.29 -13.28
N VAL A 56 -9.32 -28.45 -13.05
CA VAL A 56 -9.23 -27.07 -13.56
C VAL A 56 -8.12 -27.02 -14.61
N ALA A 57 -8.40 -26.42 -15.75
CA ALA A 57 -7.42 -26.26 -16.83
C ALA A 57 -7.51 -24.83 -17.44
N PRO A 58 -6.37 -24.13 -17.60
CA PRO A 58 -5.05 -24.46 -17.08
C PRO A 58 -5.04 -24.54 -15.54
N GLY A 59 -4.04 -25.21 -14.97
CA GLY A 59 -3.92 -25.36 -13.51
C GLY A 59 -3.29 -24.14 -12.81
N HIS A 60 -2.81 -23.17 -13.58
CA HIS A 60 -2.25 -21.91 -13.10
C HIS A 60 -2.37 -20.80 -14.15
N GLY A 61 -2.25 -19.55 -13.70
CA GLY A 61 -2.24 -18.35 -14.52
C GLY A 61 -2.55 -17.10 -13.70
N PRO A 62 -2.31 -15.90 -14.23
CA PRO A 62 -2.65 -14.64 -13.55
C PRO A 62 -4.17 -14.42 -13.50
N ALA A 63 -4.60 -13.42 -12.73
CA ALA A 63 -5.95 -12.90 -12.78
C ALA A 63 -6.35 -12.56 -14.22
N GLY A 64 -7.61 -12.89 -14.61
CA GLY A 64 -8.06 -12.75 -15.97
C GLY A 64 -7.80 -13.97 -16.88
N THR A 65 -7.14 -15.02 -16.39
CA THR A 65 -6.95 -16.28 -17.16
C THR A 65 -8.28 -16.98 -17.36
N PRO A 66 -8.66 -17.31 -18.63
CA PRO A 66 -9.81 -18.17 -18.89
C PRO A 66 -9.56 -19.60 -18.39
N LEU A 67 -10.49 -20.12 -17.60
CA LEU A 67 -10.41 -21.44 -16.98
C LEU A 67 -11.57 -22.31 -17.43
N THR A 68 -11.31 -23.62 -17.57
CA THR A 68 -12.34 -24.63 -17.76
C THR A 68 -12.28 -25.61 -16.61
N VAL A 69 -13.38 -25.77 -15.91
CA VAL A 69 -13.59 -26.81 -14.91
C VAL A 69 -14.29 -27.98 -15.59
N THR A 70 -13.74 -29.17 -15.46
CA THR A 70 -14.37 -30.43 -15.87
C THR A 70 -14.46 -31.35 -14.67
N GLY A 71 -15.49 -32.19 -14.64
CA GLY A 71 -15.61 -33.16 -13.58
C GLY A 71 -16.47 -34.34 -14.00
N GLU A 72 -16.30 -35.48 -13.31
CA GLU A 72 -17.00 -36.74 -13.57
C GLU A 72 -17.24 -37.55 -12.29
N GLY A 73 -18.13 -38.52 -12.37
CA GLY A 73 -18.48 -39.39 -11.24
C GLY A 73 -19.52 -38.78 -10.30
N PHE A 74 -20.28 -37.80 -10.76
CA PHE A 74 -21.34 -37.15 -9.96
C PHE A 74 -22.72 -37.84 -10.22
N PRO A 75 -23.69 -37.69 -9.31
CA PRO A 75 -25.08 -38.05 -9.58
C PRO A 75 -25.59 -37.35 -10.84
N ALA A 76 -26.31 -38.11 -11.68
CA ALA A 76 -26.80 -37.62 -12.97
C ALA A 76 -27.91 -36.57 -12.81
N ALA A 77 -27.90 -35.56 -13.68
CA ALA A 77 -28.92 -34.52 -13.80
C ALA A 77 -29.16 -33.69 -12.52
N GLN A 78 -28.17 -33.57 -11.65
CA GLN A 78 -28.22 -32.82 -10.41
C GLN A 78 -27.55 -31.46 -10.53
N GLU A 79 -28.00 -30.50 -9.72
CA GLU A 79 -27.39 -29.17 -9.63
C GLU A 79 -26.42 -29.10 -8.47
N PHE A 80 -25.32 -28.39 -8.70
CA PHE A 80 -24.23 -28.16 -7.75
C PHE A 80 -23.80 -26.70 -7.81
N GLU A 81 -23.21 -26.22 -6.73
CA GLU A 81 -22.50 -24.92 -6.70
C GLU A 81 -21.01 -25.13 -6.94
N LEU A 82 -20.47 -24.41 -7.92
CA LEU A 82 -19.03 -24.26 -8.14
C LEU A 82 -18.59 -23.03 -7.39
N VAL A 83 -17.56 -23.18 -6.55
CA VAL A 83 -17.18 -22.18 -5.54
C VAL A 83 -15.69 -21.93 -5.58
N TRP A 84 -15.30 -20.67 -5.47
CA TRP A 84 -13.93 -20.22 -5.28
C TRP A 84 -13.68 -19.96 -3.80
N ARG A 85 -12.66 -20.60 -3.22
CA ARG A 85 -12.23 -20.39 -1.83
C ARG A 85 -11.06 -19.44 -1.77
N THR A 86 -11.13 -18.48 -0.85
CA THR A 86 -10.11 -17.48 -0.60
C THR A 86 -10.17 -17.01 0.85
N VAL A 87 -9.60 -15.82 1.12
CA VAL A 87 -9.61 -15.18 2.44
C VAL A 87 -10.01 -13.72 2.34
N LYS A 88 -10.51 -13.16 3.44
CA LYS A 88 -10.58 -11.72 3.68
C LYS A 88 -9.46 -11.32 4.63
N GLY A 89 -8.62 -10.40 4.20
CA GLY A 89 -7.55 -9.86 5.02
C GLY A 89 -7.97 -8.61 5.78
N LYS A 90 -7.46 -8.45 6.98
CA LYS A 90 -7.52 -7.22 7.76
C LYS A 90 -6.25 -7.01 8.57
N TRP A 91 -5.92 -5.77 8.86
CA TRP A 91 -4.92 -5.42 9.83
C TRP A 91 -5.51 -5.57 11.24
N ASN A 92 -4.83 -6.33 12.10
CA ASN A 92 -5.26 -6.50 13.48
C ASN A 92 -4.64 -5.38 14.32
N VAL A 93 -5.44 -4.35 14.64
CA VAL A 93 -5.06 -3.21 15.48
C VAL A 93 -6.13 -3.02 16.55
N THR A 94 -5.73 -2.96 17.81
CA THR A 94 -6.64 -2.75 18.95
C THR A 94 -6.15 -1.57 19.78
N ILE A 95 -6.94 -0.49 19.84
CA ILE A 95 -6.63 0.73 20.61
C ILE A 95 -5.22 1.28 20.27
N GLY A 96 -4.89 1.31 18.97
CA GLY A 96 -3.59 1.78 18.49
C GLY A 96 -2.40 0.84 18.68
N GLU A 97 -2.61 -0.36 19.22
CA GLU A 97 -1.62 -1.42 19.28
C GLU A 97 -1.71 -2.35 18.08
N TYR A 98 -0.58 -2.64 17.47
CA TYR A 98 -0.49 -3.50 16.29
C TYR A 98 -0.29 -4.97 16.70
N HIS A 99 -1.16 -5.85 16.19
CA HIS A 99 -1.13 -7.30 16.47
C HIS A 99 -0.86 -8.16 15.24
N GLY A 100 -0.58 -7.55 14.09
CA GLY A 100 -0.26 -8.27 12.86
C GLY A 100 -1.36 -8.22 11.80
N ARG A 101 -1.37 -9.23 10.95
CA ARG A 101 -2.34 -9.43 9.86
C ARG A 101 -3.25 -10.59 10.23
N GLU A 102 -4.51 -10.49 9.90
CA GLU A 102 -5.50 -11.54 10.14
C GLU A 102 -6.21 -11.86 8.83
N TYR A 103 -6.39 -13.15 8.57
CA TYR A 103 -7.05 -13.62 7.34
C TYR A 103 -8.15 -14.60 7.72
N THR A 104 -9.38 -14.28 7.32
CA THR A 104 -10.56 -15.12 7.57
C THR A 104 -10.93 -15.86 6.28
N PRO A 105 -10.99 -17.19 6.28
CA PRO A 105 -11.44 -17.97 5.13
C PRO A 105 -12.85 -17.58 4.70
N VAL A 106 -13.06 -17.46 3.39
CA VAL A 106 -14.33 -17.15 2.76
C VAL A 106 -14.48 -17.94 1.46
N ALA A 107 -15.71 -18.06 0.97
CA ALA A 107 -16.03 -18.73 -0.27
C ALA A 107 -17.01 -17.91 -1.10
N TYR A 108 -16.80 -17.89 -2.41
CA TYR A 108 -17.63 -17.16 -3.36
C TYR A 108 -18.15 -18.08 -4.46
N ARG A 109 -19.45 -17.98 -4.76
CA ARG A 109 -20.04 -18.77 -5.84
C ARG A 109 -19.54 -18.29 -7.19
N ILE A 110 -18.92 -19.21 -7.96
CA ILE A 110 -18.58 -19.00 -9.37
C ILE A 110 -19.84 -19.17 -10.23
N ALA A 111 -20.51 -20.31 -10.05
CA ALA A 111 -21.70 -20.66 -10.83
C ALA A 111 -22.54 -21.77 -10.15
N THR A 112 -23.80 -21.90 -10.59
CA THR A 112 -24.57 -23.15 -10.44
C THR A 112 -24.35 -23.96 -11.69
N VAL A 113 -23.92 -25.22 -11.55
CA VAL A 113 -23.62 -26.14 -12.64
C VAL A 113 -24.49 -27.38 -12.53
N LYS A 114 -24.86 -27.96 -13.66
CA LYS A 114 -25.69 -29.19 -13.71
C LYS A 114 -24.91 -30.31 -14.35
N SER A 115 -24.90 -31.49 -13.72
CA SER A 115 -24.34 -32.70 -14.32
C SER A 115 -25.20 -33.24 -15.49
N ASP A 116 -24.52 -33.79 -16.48
CA ASP A 116 -25.20 -34.49 -17.58
C ASP A 116 -25.74 -35.87 -17.13
N LYS A 117 -26.33 -36.60 -18.07
CA LYS A 117 -26.86 -37.97 -17.82
C LYS A 117 -25.77 -38.99 -17.45
N ALA A 118 -24.50 -38.68 -17.76
CA ALA A 118 -23.34 -39.50 -17.42
C ALA A 118 -22.65 -39.04 -16.13
N GLY A 119 -23.21 -38.07 -15.41
CA GLY A 119 -22.62 -37.52 -14.20
C GLY A 119 -21.40 -36.65 -14.43
N ARG A 120 -21.30 -35.98 -15.59
CA ARG A 120 -20.20 -35.08 -15.94
C ARG A 120 -20.63 -33.63 -15.89
N ILE A 121 -19.71 -32.76 -15.55
CA ILE A 121 -19.88 -31.30 -15.58
C ILE A 121 -18.79 -30.67 -16.45
N THR A 122 -19.09 -29.52 -17.06
CA THR A 122 -18.13 -28.63 -17.72
C THR A 122 -18.61 -27.21 -17.52
N HIS A 123 -17.69 -26.33 -17.07
CA HIS A 123 -17.99 -24.92 -16.88
C HIS A 123 -16.74 -24.07 -17.14
N GLY A 124 -16.92 -22.98 -17.90
CA GLY A 124 -15.87 -21.98 -18.15
C GLY A 124 -16.05 -20.77 -17.27
N PHE A 125 -14.98 -20.27 -16.69
CA PHE A 125 -14.96 -18.99 -15.97
C PHE A 125 -13.61 -18.31 -16.11
N VAL A 126 -13.47 -17.10 -15.58
CA VAL A 126 -12.22 -16.31 -15.63
C VAL A 126 -11.66 -16.20 -14.22
N ALA A 127 -10.35 -16.43 -14.04
CA ALA A 127 -9.70 -16.29 -12.76
C ALA A 127 -9.94 -14.89 -12.19
N PRO A 128 -10.45 -14.75 -10.95
CA PRO A 128 -10.72 -13.46 -10.34
C PRO A 128 -9.41 -12.72 -9.96
N GLU A 129 -9.50 -11.42 -9.75
CA GLU A 129 -8.47 -10.66 -9.04
C GLU A 129 -8.59 -11.01 -7.55
N ASP A 130 -7.54 -11.61 -6.99
CA ASP A 130 -7.53 -12.14 -5.62
C ASP A 130 -6.09 -12.28 -5.12
N PHE A 131 -5.93 -12.72 -3.87
CA PHE A 131 -4.63 -13.15 -3.34
C PHE A 131 -3.99 -14.19 -4.26
N GLY A 132 -2.66 -14.18 -4.34
CA GLY A 132 -1.93 -15.15 -5.16
C GLY A 132 -1.82 -16.53 -4.53
N PHE A 133 -1.21 -17.43 -5.31
CA PHE A 133 -0.91 -18.81 -4.96
C PHE A 133 -2.14 -19.73 -5.02
N LEU A 134 -2.20 -20.79 -4.20
CA LEU A 134 -3.18 -21.85 -4.32
C LEU A 134 -4.55 -21.44 -3.80
N HIS A 135 -5.54 -21.61 -4.67
CA HIS A 135 -6.97 -21.51 -4.36
C HIS A 135 -7.65 -22.84 -4.61
N ASP A 136 -8.61 -23.17 -3.78
CA ASP A 136 -9.48 -24.32 -4.01
C ASP A 136 -10.70 -23.91 -4.84
N VAL A 137 -10.90 -24.60 -5.95
CA VAL A 137 -12.14 -24.60 -6.72
C VAL A 137 -12.96 -25.80 -6.24
N VAL A 138 -14.05 -25.54 -5.55
CA VAL A 138 -14.84 -26.54 -4.85
C VAL A 138 -16.15 -26.78 -5.57
N LEU A 139 -16.59 -28.06 -5.66
CA LEU A 139 -17.94 -28.42 -6.00
C LEU A 139 -18.69 -28.83 -4.74
N GLN A 140 -19.81 -28.14 -4.44
CA GLN A 140 -20.60 -28.37 -3.25
C GLN A 140 -22.10 -28.55 -3.58
N GLN A 141 -22.82 -29.19 -2.68
CA GLN A 141 -24.29 -29.34 -2.73
C GLN A 141 -24.86 -29.11 -1.32
N GLY A 142 -25.58 -28.03 -1.14
CA GLY A 142 -26.01 -27.58 0.19
C GLY A 142 -24.82 -27.31 1.12
N SER A 143 -24.81 -27.99 2.27
CA SER A 143 -23.72 -27.87 3.25
C SER A 143 -22.57 -28.86 3.04
N ARG A 144 -22.59 -29.66 1.97
CA ARG A 144 -21.60 -30.71 1.74
C ARG A 144 -20.65 -30.34 0.63
N LEU A 145 -19.35 -30.35 0.91
CA LEU A 145 -18.30 -30.36 -0.09
C LEU A 145 -18.23 -31.75 -0.73
N LEU A 146 -18.34 -31.81 -2.05
CA LEU A 146 -18.30 -33.08 -2.80
C LEU A 146 -16.87 -33.38 -3.24
N THR A 147 -16.19 -32.41 -3.85
CA THR A 147 -14.81 -32.54 -4.33
C THR A 147 -14.20 -31.17 -4.56
N GLN A 148 -12.90 -31.12 -4.78
CA GLN A 148 -12.17 -29.90 -5.07
C GLN A 148 -11.03 -30.14 -6.04
N ALA A 149 -10.60 -29.06 -6.69
CA ALA A 149 -9.37 -28.97 -7.49
C ALA A 149 -8.65 -27.68 -7.16
N ALA A 150 -7.34 -27.66 -7.34
CA ALA A 150 -6.54 -26.48 -7.08
C ALA A 150 -6.31 -25.65 -8.35
N PHE A 151 -6.25 -24.35 -8.18
CA PHE A 151 -5.74 -23.40 -9.17
C PHE A 151 -4.65 -22.54 -8.53
N HIS A 152 -3.54 -22.34 -9.21
CA HIS A 152 -2.47 -21.45 -8.74
C HIS A 152 -2.61 -20.09 -9.43
N LEU A 153 -2.96 -19.05 -8.66
CA LEU A 153 -3.02 -17.69 -9.15
C LEU A 153 -1.61 -17.09 -9.19
N ASP A 154 -1.12 -16.86 -10.41
CA ASP A 154 0.24 -16.36 -10.63
C ASP A 154 0.32 -14.87 -10.33
N MET A 155 1.38 -14.47 -9.63
CA MET A 155 1.67 -13.06 -9.37
C MET A 155 2.15 -12.37 -10.63
N THR A 156 1.71 -11.13 -10.84
CA THR A 156 2.15 -10.25 -11.94
C THR A 156 2.62 -8.90 -11.43
N VAL A 157 3.59 -8.33 -12.13
CA VAL A 157 4.12 -6.98 -11.83
C VAL A 157 4.23 -6.21 -13.15
N LYS A 158 3.75 -4.98 -13.16
CA LYS A 158 3.84 -4.11 -14.34
C LYS A 158 4.00 -2.64 -13.96
N LEU A 159 4.58 -1.87 -14.87
CA LEU A 159 4.47 -0.42 -14.82
C LEU A 159 3.03 -0.03 -15.19
N ALA A 160 2.39 0.77 -14.35
CA ALA A 160 1.06 1.32 -14.57
C ALA A 160 1.10 2.72 -15.23
N GLY A 161 2.27 3.14 -15.70
CA GLY A 161 2.55 4.43 -16.33
C GLY A 161 3.69 4.33 -17.35
N PRO A 162 4.26 5.46 -17.77
CA PRO A 162 5.37 5.48 -18.71
C PRO A 162 6.61 4.80 -18.14
N GLY A 163 7.39 4.12 -18.99
CA GLY A 163 8.67 3.50 -18.63
C GLY A 163 9.86 4.48 -18.68
N SER A 164 9.61 5.79 -18.83
CA SER A 164 10.66 6.81 -18.85
C SER A 164 10.14 8.18 -18.48
N GLY A 165 11.04 9.06 -18.06
CA GLY A 165 10.74 10.46 -17.75
C GLY A 165 11.89 11.14 -17.02
N PRO A 166 11.86 12.46 -16.84
CA PRO A 166 12.88 13.17 -16.08
C PRO A 166 12.86 12.79 -14.59
N VAL A 167 13.90 13.18 -13.87
CA VAL A 167 14.02 12.98 -12.41
C VAL A 167 12.73 13.47 -11.72
N GLY A 168 12.25 12.71 -10.74
CA GLY A 168 11.01 12.96 -10.01
C GLY A 168 9.74 12.43 -10.69
N THR A 169 9.81 11.97 -11.94
CA THR A 169 8.66 11.31 -12.58
C THR A 169 8.14 10.17 -11.70
N PRO A 170 6.82 10.14 -11.41
CA PRO A 170 6.24 9.03 -10.67
C PRO A 170 6.34 7.72 -11.46
N ILE A 171 7.05 6.76 -10.92
CA ILE A 171 7.07 5.37 -11.42
C ILE A 171 5.90 4.66 -10.75
N ALA A 172 4.80 4.53 -11.48
CA ALA A 172 3.61 3.84 -11.00
C ALA A 172 3.75 2.33 -11.23
N ILE A 173 3.54 1.55 -10.19
CA ILE A 173 3.71 0.09 -10.20
C ILE A 173 2.42 -0.56 -9.70
N GLU A 174 1.98 -1.58 -10.40
CA GLU A 174 0.90 -2.47 -10.01
C GLU A 174 1.43 -3.88 -9.85
N VAL A 175 1.09 -4.49 -8.72
CA VAL A 175 1.38 -5.88 -8.38
C VAL A 175 0.07 -6.57 -8.09
N GLN A 176 -0.22 -7.70 -8.74
CA GLN A 176 -1.41 -8.52 -8.48
C GLN A 176 -0.97 -9.92 -8.07
N GLY A 177 -1.77 -10.58 -7.24
CA GLY A 177 -1.50 -11.94 -6.80
C GLY A 177 -0.45 -12.03 -5.68
N ILE A 178 -0.33 -11.00 -4.83
CA ILE A 178 0.40 -11.13 -3.57
C ILE A 178 -0.36 -12.11 -2.69
N GLY A 179 0.33 -13.15 -2.18
CA GLY A 179 -0.29 -14.16 -1.34
C GLY A 179 -0.63 -13.67 0.07
N TRP A 180 -1.40 -14.47 0.79
CA TRP A 180 -1.86 -14.14 2.14
C TRP A 180 -1.13 -14.92 3.25
N ARG A 181 -0.50 -16.05 2.92
CA ARG A 181 0.30 -16.79 3.88
C ARG A 181 1.60 -16.05 4.17
N GLU A 182 2.19 -16.32 5.33
CA GLU A 182 3.35 -15.60 5.85
C GLU A 182 4.49 -15.46 4.83
N LEU A 183 4.88 -16.55 4.18
CA LEU A 183 5.95 -16.56 3.17
C LEU A 183 5.47 -16.17 1.76
N GLU A 184 4.20 -16.05 1.52
CA GLU A 184 3.62 -15.66 0.22
C GLU A 184 3.32 -14.16 0.14
N GLY A 185 3.09 -13.53 1.30
CA GLY A 185 2.74 -12.12 1.43
C GLY A 185 3.92 -11.18 1.71
N SER A 186 5.16 -11.67 1.64
CA SER A 186 6.36 -10.90 1.98
C SER A 186 7.14 -10.48 0.73
N TRP A 187 6.93 -9.24 0.28
CA TRP A 187 7.53 -8.68 -0.94
C TRP A 187 8.16 -7.32 -0.66
N VAL A 188 9.26 -7.04 -1.34
CA VAL A 188 10.00 -5.78 -1.23
C VAL A 188 10.33 -5.22 -2.59
N LEU A 189 10.52 -3.90 -2.63
CA LEU A 189 11.05 -3.18 -3.77
C LEU A 189 12.50 -2.78 -3.54
N LEU A 190 13.30 -2.99 -4.58
CA LEU A 190 14.66 -2.48 -4.70
C LEU A 190 14.74 -1.56 -5.90
N TYR A 191 15.37 -0.41 -5.74
CA TYR A 191 15.72 0.51 -6.81
C TYR A 191 17.24 0.59 -6.94
N ASP A 192 17.80 0.15 -8.07
CA ASP A 192 19.25 0.03 -8.27
C ASP A 192 19.96 -0.67 -7.11
N ASN A 193 19.42 -1.82 -6.69
CA ASN A 193 19.85 -2.61 -5.54
C ASN A 193 19.69 -1.95 -4.15
N LYS A 194 19.16 -0.73 -4.05
CA LYS A 194 18.85 -0.11 -2.77
C LYS A 194 17.48 -0.59 -2.30
N PHE A 195 17.36 -0.99 -1.04
CA PHE A 195 16.08 -1.31 -0.44
C PHE A 195 15.23 -0.05 -0.28
N THR A 196 14.09 0.01 -0.95
CA THR A 196 13.17 1.15 -0.88
C THR A 196 12.11 0.94 0.19
N GLY A 197 11.49 -0.24 0.22
CA GLY A 197 10.45 -0.55 1.18
C GLY A 197 9.75 -1.88 0.89
N PHE A 198 8.81 -2.25 1.76
CA PHE A 198 8.00 -3.45 1.60
C PHE A 198 6.63 -3.15 0.99
N LEU A 199 6.03 -4.20 0.44
CA LEU A 199 4.69 -4.19 -0.13
C LEU A 199 3.73 -4.98 0.76
N SER A 200 2.51 -4.51 0.87
CA SER A 200 1.40 -5.24 1.48
C SER A 200 0.16 -5.14 0.59
N ALA A 201 -0.75 -6.07 0.76
CA ALA A 201 -2.01 -6.13 0.04
C ALA A 201 -3.06 -6.86 0.87
N VAL A 202 -3.09 -6.58 2.17
CA VAL A 202 -3.93 -7.28 3.16
C VAL A 202 -5.40 -6.98 2.93
N THR A 203 -5.75 -5.70 2.86
CA THR A 203 -7.14 -5.24 2.70
C THR A 203 -7.54 -5.08 1.24
N THR A 204 -6.58 -5.17 0.33
CA THR A 204 -6.78 -5.00 -1.11
C THR A 204 -6.84 -6.31 -1.88
N GLY A 205 -7.00 -7.46 -1.19
CA GLY A 205 -7.20 -8.75 -1.83
C GLY A 205 -6.03 -9.19 -2.73
N GLY A 206 -4.78 -8.98 -2.28
CA GLY A 206 -3.61 -9.39 -3.04
C GLY A 206 -3.12 -8.40 -4.10
N THR A 207 -3.77 -7.24 -4.26
CA THR A 207 -3.36 -6.21 -5.23
C THR A 207 -2.71 -5.02 -4.54
N ALA A 208 -1.51 -4.66 -4.96
CA ALA A 208 -0.76 -3.50 -4.48
C ALA A 208 -0.57 -2.47 -5.61
N ARG A 209 -0.89 -1.20 -5.34
CA ARG A 209 -0.66 -0.05 -6.23
C ARG A 209 0.09 1.03 -5.49
N PHE A 210 1.18 1.51 -6.05
CA PHE A 210 1.99 2.55 -5.40
C PHE A 210 2.87 3.28 -6.41
N THR A 211 3.49 4.37 -5.96
CA THR A 211 4.42 5.16 -6.78
C THR A 211 5.68 5.49 -6.02
N ILE A 212 6.83 5.40 -6.69
CA ILE A 212 8.11 5.93 -6.22
C ILE A 212 8.60 7.02 -7.19
N PRO A 213 9.50 7.94 -6.79
CA PRO A 213 10.06 8.90 -7.72
C PRO A 213 11.15 8.25 -8.59
N ALA A 214 11.28 8.67 -9.82
CA ALA A 214 12.47 8.39 -10.60
C ALA A 214 13.64 9.21 -10.02
N THR A 215 14.73 8.56 -9.65
CA THR A 215 15.90 9.21 -9.03
C THR A 215 17.20 8.80 -9.71
N GLY A 216 18.26 9.56 -9.51
CA GLY A 216 19.57 9.29 -10.07
C GLY A 216 19.86 10.03 -11.36
N HIS A 217 20.94 9.66 -12.05
CA HIS A 217 21.38 10.29 -13.30
C HIS A 217 20.55 9.82 -14.50
N ALA A 218 20.67 10.53 -15.61
CA ALA A 218 20.02 10.09 -16.84
C ALA A 218 20.57 8.73 -17.31
N GLY A 219 19.68 7.81 -17.64
CA GLY A 219 20.03 6.45 -18.04
C GLY A 219 19.01 5.42 -17.55
N LEU A 220 19.37 4.15 -17.71
CA LEU A 220 18.57 3.02 -17.26
C LEU A 220 18.69 2.81 -15.75
N HIS A 221 17.56 2.72 -15.09
CA HIS A 221 17.42 2.32 -13.69
C HIS A 221 16.59 1.05 -13.57
N ILE A 222 16.93 0.22 -12.61
CA ILE A 222 16.31 -1.08 -12.42
C ILE A 222 15.46 -1.06 -11.17
N VAL A 223 14.20 -1.42 -11.33
CA VAL A 223 13.26 -1.65 -10.22
C VAL A 223 13.02 -3.16 -10.12
N GLU A 224 13.28 -3.72 -8.96
CA GLU A 224 13.05 -5.14 -8.70
C GLU A 224 11.98 -5.31 -7.62
N ILE A 225 11.00 -6.18 -7.89
CA ILE A 225 10.07 -6.69 -6.87
C ILE A 225 10.48 -8.12 -6.60
N GLN A 226 10.90 -8.40 -5.38
CA GLN A 226 11.37 -9.72 -4.98
C GLN A 226 10.76 -10.18 -3.66
N HIS A 227 10.74 -11.49 -3.50
CA HIS A 227 10.38 -12.11 -2.24
C HIS A 227 11.36 -11.70 -1.13
N SER A 228 10.85 -11.52 0.07
CA SER A 228 11.64 -11.09 1.23
C SER A 228 11.45 -12.00 2.42
N ASP A 229 12.31 -11.84 3.41
CA ASP A 229 12.12 -12.39 4.75
C ASP A 229 11.46 -11.32 5.63
N PHE A 230 10.15 -11.45 5.84
CA PHE A 230 9.34 -10.57 6.68
C PHE A 230 9.50 -9.05 6.45
N GLY A 231 9.63 -8.65 5.18
CA GLY A 231 9.69 -7.25 4.79
C GLY A 231 11.09 -6.68 4.66
N SER A 232 12.14 -7.46 4.90
CA SER A 232 13.52 -7.10 4.62
C SER A 232 14.07 -7.90 3.43
N PRO A 233 14.91 -7.32 2.56
CA PRO A 233 15.51 -8.05 1.44
C PRO A 233 16.37 -9.22 1.94
N TYR A 234 16.05 -10.44 1.50
CA TYR A 234 16.86 -11.62 1.77
C TYR A 234 17.66 -12.01 0.53
N ARG A 235 18.97 -12.00 0.63
CA ARG A 235 19.86 -12.11 -0.55
C ARG A 235 20.44 -13.49 -0.81
N ASN A 236 20.41 -14.41 0.17
CA ASN A 236 20.91 -15.76 -0.04
C ASN A 236 19.81 -16.69 -0.58
N THR A 237 19.64 -16.70 -1.88
CA THR A 237 18.60 -17.51 -2.55
C THR A 237 18.78 -19.03 -2.35
N GLN A 238 20.00 -19.49 -2.08
CA GLN A 238 20.27 -20.92 -1.82
C GLN A 238 19.74 -21.39 -0.48
N GLN A 239 19.58 -20.46 0.46
CA GLN A 239 19.06 -20.74 1.82
C GLN A 239 17.59 -20.30 1.98
N SER A 240 16.95 -19.85 0.92
CA SER A 240 15.56 -19.40 1.00
C SER A 240 14.67 -20.55 1.43
N PRO A 241 13.79 -20.34 2.46
CA PRO A 241 12.81 -21.35 2.83
C PRO A 241 11.73 -21.56 1.77
N VAL A 242 11.70 -20.69 0.76
CA VAL A 242 10.73 -20.73 -0.34
C VAL A 242 11.45 -20.63 -1.67
N PRO A 243 12.06 -21.73 -2.13
CA PRO A 243 12.76 -21.75 -3.41
C PRO A 243 11.78 -21.53 -4.57
N GLY A 244 12.28 -20.98 -5.67
CA GLY A 244 11.50 -20.81 -6.90
C GLY A 244 10.50 -19.65 -6.90
N ARG A 245 10.55 -18.74 -5.93
CA ARG A 245 9.77 -17.51 -6.00
C ARG A 245 10.25 -16.62 -7.14
N PRO A 246 9.35 -16.03 -7.94
CA PRO A 246 9.76 -15.16 -9.03
C PRO A 246 10.39 -13.87 -8.50
N ASN A 247 11.36 -13.37 -9.23
CA ASN A 247 11.83 -12.00 -9.14
C ASN A 247 11.33 -11.25 -10.37
N PHE A 248 10.72 -10.10 -10.15
CA PHE A 248 10.23 -9.25 -11.24
C PHE A 248 11.16 -8.06 -11.41
N ARG A 249 11.56 -7.84 -12.65
CA ARG A 249 12.37 -6.69 -13.05
C ARG A 249 11.55 -5.77 -13.94
N LEU A 250 11.57 -4.49 -13.60
CA LEU A 250 11.03 -3.41 -14.41
C LEU A 250 12.17 -2.45 -14.74
N ASP A 251 12.24 -2.04 -15.99
CA ASP A 251 13.22 -1.07 -16.48
C ASP A 251 12.57 0.30 -16.56
N PHE A 252 13.23 1.32 -16.00
CA PHE A 252 12.82 2.70 -16.11
C PHE A 252 13.97 3.56 -16.60
N THR A 253 13.74 4.40 -17.63
CA THR A 253 14.79 5.28 -18.16
C THR A 253 14.58 6.69 -17.63
N VAL A 254 15.51 7.18 -16.82
CA VAL A 254 15.58 8.61 -16.45
C VAL A 254 16.07 9.39 -17.66
N THR A 255 15.28 10.34 -18.12
CA THR A 255 15.61 11.19 -19.28
C THR A 255 16.09 12.56 -18.82
N PRO A 256 16.93 13.25 -19.62
CA PRO A 256 17.18 14.67 -19.41
C PRO A 256 15.85 15.47 -19.51
N GLY A 257 15.72 16.51 -18.71
CA GLY A 257 14.54 17.38 -18.72
C GLY A 257 14.33 18.12 -17.39
N ALA A 258 13.31 18.95 -17.34
CA ALA A 258 12.91 19.63 -16.12
C ALA A 258 12.40 18.59 -15.09
N PRO A 259 12.83 18.65 -13.83
CA PRO A 259 12.42 17.70 -12.80
C PRO A 259 10.92 17.80 -12.51
N VAL A 260 10.32 16.68 -12.15
CA VAL A 260 8.94 16.63 -11.64
C VAL A 260 9.00 16.78 -10.13
N LEU A 261 8.80 17.98 -9.63
CA LEU A 261 8.88 18.28 -8.21
C LEU A 261 7.56 17.92 -7.50
N PRO A 262 7.62 17.49 -6.22
CA PRO A 262 6.42 17.25 -5.43
C PRO A 262 5.69 18.57 -5.13
N PRO A 263 4.37 18.53 -4.86
CA PRO A 263 3.66 19.69 -4.35
C PRO A 263 4.24 20.12 -2.99
N PRO A 264 4.04 21.37 -2.58
CA PRO A 264 4.48 21.84 -1.25
C PRO A 264 3.99 20.92 -0.13
N PRO A 265 4.79 20.68 0.92
CA PRO A 265 4.46 19.73 1.98
C PRO A 265 3.08 19.93 2.60
N GLY A 266 2.67 21.17 2.89
CA GLY A 266 1.36 21.48 3.45
C GLY A 266 0.16 21.13 2.55
N GLN A 267 0.38 20.86 1.26
CA GLN A 267 -0.66 20.42 0.32
C GLN A 267 -0.73 18.90 0.19
N GLN A 268 0.27 18.17 0.70
CA GLN A 268 0.34 16.71 0.58
C GLN A 268 -0.59 16.00 1.56
N ALA A 269 -0.85 16.57 2.72
CA ALA A 269 -1.65 15.98 3.79
C ALA A 269 -3.18 16.00 3.56
N GLN A 270 -3.68 16.87 2.70
CA GLN A 270 -5.13 17.16 2.62
C GLN A 270 -6.00 16.07 1.99
N LYS A 271 -5.41 15.01 1.42
CA LYS A 271 -6.15 13.99 0.66
C LYS A 271 -6.46 12.69 1.42
N VAL A 272 -5.98 12.54 2.65
CA VAL A 272 -5.83 11.21 3.25
C VAL A 272 -6.90 10.85 4.28
N VAL A 273 -7.68 11.78 4.77
CA VAL A 273 -8.68 11.47 5.81
C VAL A 273 -9.92 10.81 5.21
N ARG A 274 -9.99 9.49 5.27
CA ARG A 274 -11.12 8.69 4.77
C ARG A 274 -12.20 8.45 5.83
N SER A 275 -11.80 8.41 7.09
CA SER A 275 -12.74 8.21 8.22
C SER A 275 -12.45 9.19 9.35
N LEU A 276 -13.35 10.15 9.52
CA LEU A 276 -13.31 11.07 10.65
C LEU A 276 -14.04 10.48 11.86
N PRO A 277 -13.59 10.80 13.08
CA PRO A 277 -14.33 10.42 14.27
C PRO A 277 -15.73 11.07 14.27
N PRO A 278 -16.74 10.43 14.88
CA PRO A 278 -18.06 11.05 15.07
C PRO A 278 -17.92 12.39 15.79
N GLN A 279 -18.57 13.44 15.27
CA GLN A 279 -18.50 14.78 15.86
C GLN A 279 -19.23 14.91 17.21
N GLY A 280 -20.17 14.04 17.49
CA GLY A 280 -20.98 14.12 18.70
C GLY A 280 -21.85 15.38 18.73
N GLU A 281 -21.99 15.99 19.93
CA GLU A 281 -22.77 17.23 20.15
C GLU A 281 -21.92 18.50 19.88
N LEU A 282 -20.59 18.37 19.83
CA LEU A 282 -19.64 19.45 19.55
C LEU A 282 -19.17 19.35 18.11
N VAL A 283 -19.76 20.16 17.22
CA VAL A 283 -19.48 20.10 15.78
C VAL A 283 -18.35 21.05 15.42
N ALA A 284 -17.21 20.49 15.02
CA ALA A 284 -16.03 21.24 14.60
C ALA A 284 -16.05 21.61 13.11
N THR A 285 -15.59 22.81 12.79
CA THR A 285 -15.41 23.30 11.42
C THR A 285 -14.05 23.99 11.29
N PRO A 286 -13.10 23.43 10.50
CA PRO A 286 -13.15 22.12 9.85
C PRO A 286 -13.16 20.98 10.88
N PRO A 287 -13.55 19.74 10.50
CA PRO A 287 -13.58 18.60 11.42
C PRO A 287 -12.19 18.03 11.72
N PHE A 288 -11.18 18.42 10.96
CA PHE A 288 -9.77 18.08 11.15
C PHE A 288 -8.88 19.16 10.52
N SER A 289 -7.67 19.28 10.99
CA SER A 289 -6.60 20.05 10.34
C SER A 289 -5.23 19.71 10.95
N GLY A 290 -4.17 20.32 10.41
CA GLY A 290 -2.88 20.39 11.10
C GLY A 290 -2.92 21.34 12.30
N ILE A 291 -1.83 21.37 13.07
CA ILE A 291 -1.67 22.28 14.21
C ILE A 291 -1.73 23.74 13.77
N GLU A 292 -2.00 24.65 14.73
CA GLU A 292 -2.08 26.10 14.54
C GLU A 292 -3.20 26.58 13.58
N GLN A 293 -3.99 25.69 12.99
CA GLN A 293 -5.10 26.06 12.12
C GLN A 293 -6.30 26.55 12.94
N PRO A 294 -7.04 27.56 12.45
CA PRO A 294 -8.23 28.06 13.14
C PRO A 294 -9.38 27.05 13.05
N VAL A 295 -10.05 26.84 14.17
CA VAL A 295 -11.21 25.95 14.29
C VAL A 295 -12.32 26.65 15.03
N VAL A 296 -13.56 26.39 14.60
CA VAL A 296 -14.78 26.82 15.29
C VAL A 296 -15.60 25.59 15.66
N ILE A 297 -15.92 25.44 16.94
CA ILE A 297 -16.86 24.42 17.41
C ILE A 297 -18.19 25.09 17.73
N LYS A 298 -19.29 24.53 17.22
CA LYS A 298 -20.65 24.96 17.50
C LYS A 298 -21.41 23.89 18.27
N ALA A 299 -22.13 24.33 19.27
CA ALA A 299 -22.99 23.46 20.05
C ALA A 299 -24.23 24.25 20.59
N SER A 300 -25.24 23.51 20.98
CA SER A 300 -26.48 24.07 21.52
C SER A 300 -26.92 23.34 22.79
N GLY A 301 -28.00 23.84 23.45
CA GLY A 301 -28.53 23.26 24.67
C GLY A 301 -27.76 23.72 25.92
N PHE A 302 -27.23 24.94 25.89
CA PHE A 302 -26.61 25.63 27.01
C PHE A 302 -27.58 26.59 27.69
N GLU A 303 -27.30 26.95 28.93
CA GLU A 303 -28.03 28.00 29.64
C GLU A 303 -27.66 29.38 29.06
N ALA A 304 -28.67 30.12 28.63
CA ALA A 304 -28.50 31.43 28.01
C ALA A 304 -27.65 32.39 28.86
N GLY A 305 -26.74 33.08 28.23
CA GLY A 305 -25.86 34.07 28.85
C GLY A 305 -24.70 33.52 29.69
N LYS A 306 -24.65 32.22 29.93
CA LYS A 306 -23.57 31.56 30.69
C LYS A 306 -22.34 31.31 29.82
N THR A 307 -21.16 31.43 30.42
CA THR A 307 -19.88 31.09 29.77
C THR A 307 -19.50 29.67 30.12
N TYR A 308 -18.99 28.93 29.11
CA TYR A 308 -18.58 27.54 29.20
C TYR A 308 -17.16 27.38 28.69
N GLN A 309 -16.44 26.39 29.23
CA GLN A 309 -15.06 26.05 28.84
C GLN A 309 -15.04 24.80 27.96
N LEU A 310 -14.35 24.89 26.86
CA LEU A 310 -14.06 23.74 26.00
C LEU A 310 -12.75 23.05 26.47
N ASN A 311 -12.89 21.81 26.86
CA ASN A 311 -11.79 20.98 27.30
C ASN A 311 -11.27 20.14 26.14
N TRP A 312 -9.96 19.93 26.14
CA TRP A 312 -9.19 19.15 25.19
C TRP A 312 -8.44 18.05 25.93
N ASN A 313 -8.56 16.80 25.48
CA ASN A 313 -7.80 15.68 26.02
C ASN A 313 -6.54 15.43 25.20
N THR A 314 -5.43 15.19 25.87
CA THR A 314 -4.17 14.76 25.24
C THR A 314 -3.51 13.66 26.07
N VAL A 315 -2.45 13.11 25.53
CA VAL A 315 -1.62 12.09 26.19
C VAL A 315 -0.24 12.68 26.40
N VAL A 316 0.30 12.55 27.60
CA VAL A 316 1.63 13.02 27.96
C VAL A 316 2.42 11.86 28.57
N GLY A 317 3.66 11.68 28.15
CA GLY A 317 4.46 10.59 28.70
C GLY A 317 5.80 10.39 27.99
N ASN A 318 6.43 9.28 28.35
CA ASN A 318 7.74 8.95 27.81
C ASN A 318 7.89 7.42 27.72
N ARG A 319 8.14 6.88 26.54
CA ARG A 319 8.38 5.46 26.32
C ARG A 319 9.75 4.99 26.79
N MET A 320 10.66 5.91 27.07
CA MET A 320 12.01 5.61 27.54
C MET A 320 12.08 5.31 29.04
N THR A 321 11.02 5.64 29.79
CA THR A 321 10.95 5.43 31.23
C THR A 321 9.85 4.45 31.62
N ALA A 322 9.94 3.87 32.80
CA ALA A 322 8.90 2.98 33.37
C ALA A 322 7.62 3.74 33.77
N ALA A 323 7.64 5.06 33.77
CA ALA A 323 6.47 5.88 34.14
C ALA A 323 5.33 5.78 33.14
N GLY A 324 5.62 5.37 31.87
CA GLY A 324 4.61 5.26 30.84
C GLY A 324 4.04 6.64 30.46
N TRP A 325 2.71 6.73 30.34
CA TRP A 325 1.99 7.89 29.90
C TRP A 325 0.65 8.04 30.61
N GLU A 326 0.13 9.25 30.61
CA GLU A 326 -1.14 9.59 31.23
C GLU A 326 -1.96 10.51 30.34
N GLU A 327 -3.27 10.41 30.45
CA GLU A 327 -4.18 11.38 29.85
C GLU A 327 -4.18 12.67 30.65
N ARG A 328 -4.18 13.79 29.93
CA ARG A 328 -4.32 15.14 30.52
C ARG A 328 -5.36 15.94 29.78
N ALA A 329 -6.16 16.68 30.54
CA ALA A 329 -7.10 17.63 30.02
C ALA A 329 -6.61 19.05 30.21
N ARG A 330 -6.91 19.92 29.23
CA ARG A 330 -6.70 21.37 29.33
C ARG A 330 -7.86 22.13 28.71
N VAL A 331 -8.17 23.31 29.24
CA VAL A 331 -9.09 24.25 28.60
C VAL A 331 -8.38 24.91 27.42
N ILE A 332 -9.01 24.90 26.26
CA ILE A 332 -8.46 25.47 25.01
C ILE A 332 -9.25 26.65 24.48
N ALA A 333 -10.50 26.80 24.88
CA ALA A 333 -11.36 27.93 24.51
C ALA A 333 -12.49 28.15 25.51
N GLU A 334 -13.08 29.36 25.45
CA GLU A 334 -14.31 29.67 26.12
C GLU A 334 -15.38 30.14 25.13
N GLY A 335 -16.63 29.81 25.40
CA GLY A 335 -17.76 30.19 24.59
C GLY A 335 -18.94 30.66 25.48
N LYS A 336 -19.52 31.80 25.15
CA LYS A 336 -20.73 32.33 25.86
C LYS A 336 -21.98 31.91 25.07
N ALA A 337 -22.95 31.34 25.78
CA ALA A 337 -24.21 30.95 25.17
C ALA A 337 -25.07 32.18 24.82
N ASP A 338 -25.64 32.19 23.63
CA ASP A 338 -26.63 33.21 23.20
C ASP A 338 -28.00 33.00 23.86
N ALA A 339 -28.96 33.89 23.55
CA ALA A 339 -30.32 33.81 24.08
C ALA A 339 -31.06 32.51 23.66
N ALA A 340 -30.61 31.83 22.61
CA ALA A 340 -31.15 30.55 22.13
C ALA A 340 -30.38 29.33 22.67
N GLY A 341 -29.45 29.53 23.61
CA GLY A 341 -28.66 28.48 24.22
C GLY A 341 -27.63 27.87 23.27
N ARG A 342 -27.14 28.64 22.28
CA ARG A 342 -26.08 28.21 21.33
C ARG A 342 -24.77 28.88 21.71
N ALA A 343 -23.67 28.15 21.65
CA ALA A 343 -22.33 28.67 21.90
C ALA A 343 -21.38 28.33 20.76
N GLU A 344 -20.41 29.22 20.51
CA GLU A 344 -19.27 29.00 19.64
C GLU A 344 -17.98 29.06 20.45
N PHE A 345 -17.10 28.08 20.21
CA PHE A 345 -15.75 28.02 20.76
C PHE A 345 -14.75 28.17 19.62
N ARG A 346 -13.92 29.21 19.70
CA ARG A 346 -12.92 29.53 18.67
C ARG A 346 -11.53 29.33 19.24
N PHE A 347 -10.70 28.52 18.55
CA PHE A 347 -9.34 28.27 18.98
C PHE A 347 -8.43 27.99 17.76
N ARG A 348 -7.13 28.00 17.99
CA ARG A 348 -6.16 27.39 17.11
C ARG A 348 -5.84 25.99 17.60
N VAL A 349 -5.73 25.03 16.66
CA VAL A 349 -5.38 23.66 17.02
C VAL A 349 -4.09 23.67 17.82
N PRO A 350 -4.06 23.09 19.02
CA PRO A 350 -2.87 23.06 19.85
C PRO A 350 -1.71 22.35 19.16
N ASP A 351 -0.48 22.77 19.45
CA ASP A 351 0.73 22.01 19.15
C ASP A 351 0.76 20.78 20.05
N ASP A 352 0.38 19.62 19.48
CA ASP A 352 0.09 18.40 20.23
C ASP A 352 0.28 17.16 19.35
N LEU A 353 0.19 15.98 19.96
CA LEU A 353 0.19 14.70 19.26
C LEU A 353 -0.89 14.66 18.18
N GLY A 354 -0.64 13.99 17.08
CA GLY A 354 -1.64 13.72 16.06
C GLY A 354 -2.66 12.65 16.45
N GLY A 355 -3.69 12.53 15.62
CA GLY A 355 -4.77 11.59 15.84
C GLY A 355 -5.99 12.21 16.52
N VAL A 356 -6.85 11.37 17.07
CA VAL A 356 -8.12 11.78 17.65
C VAL A 356 -7.95 12.34 19.06
N HIS A 357 -8.48 13.54 19.29
CA HIS A 357 -8.58 14.17 20.59
C HIS A 357 -10.04 14.28 21.01
N ASN A 358 -10.37 13.83 22.22
CA ASN A 358 -11.69 13.99 22.79
C ASN A 358 -11.85 15.42 23.28
N LEU A 359 -13.02 15.97 22.99
CA LEU A 359 -13.47 17.30 23.39
C LEU A 359 -14.69 17.20 24.29
N TRP A 360 -14.80 18.07 25.28
CA TRP A 360 -16.04 18.16 26.05
C TRP A 360 -16.24 19.55 26.68
N VAL A 361 -17.49 19.80 26.95
CA VAL A 361 -17.97 20.94 27.75
C VAL A 361 -18.83 20.42 28.90
N ASP A 362 -18.50 20.80 30.13
CA ASP A 362 -19.27 20.42 31.29
C ASP A 362 -20.53 21.28 31.38
N VAL A 363 -21.71 20.65 31.52
CA VAL A 363 -23.01 21.27 31.62
C VAL A 363 -23.74 20.72 32.85
N GLY A 364 -23.52 21.36 34.02
CA GLY A 364 -24.01 20.85 35.30
C GLY A 364 -23.38 19.47 35.61
N ALA A 365 -24.22 18.45 35.73
CA ALA A 365 -23.80 17.08 36.01
C ALA A 365 -23.50 16.25 34.73
N THR A 366 -23.72 16.83 33.55
CA THR A 366 -23.53 16.14 32.25
C THR A 366 -22.40 16.74 31.46
N LYS A 367 -21.98 16.04 30.38
CA LYS A 367 -20.96 16.53 29.43
C LYS A 367 -21.52 16.49 28.02
N LYS A 368 -21.33 17.59 27.27
CA LYS A 368 -21.45 17.55 25.82
C LYS A 368 -20.10 17.14 25.27
N GLN A 369 -20.07 16.14 24.37
CA GLN A 369 -18.86 15.53 23.87
C GLN A 369 -18.72 15.71 22.36
N GLY A 370 -17.47 15.70 21.89
CA GLY A 370 -17.09 15.70 20.51
C GLY A 370 -15.68 15.16 20.34
N ALA A 371 -15.23 15.12 19.11
CA ALA A 371 -13.89 14.70 18.78
C ALA A 371 -13.30 15.60 17.71
N TYR A 372 -11.97 15.73 17.72
CA TYR A 372 -11.21 16.45 16.70
C TYR A 372 -10.00 15.62 16.29
N TRP A 373 -9.66 15.63 15.00
CA TRP A 373 -8.51 14.90 14.51
C TRP A 373 -7.40 15.86 14.07
N ILE A 374 -6.20 15.73 14.67
CA ILE A 374 -4.99 16.43 14.23
C ILE A 374 -4.31 15.60 13.14
N ALA A 375 -4.22 16.18 11.94
CA ALA A 375 -3.51 15.58 10.82
C ALA A 375 -2.01 15.88 10.92
N PRO A 376 -1.15 14.87 10.73
CA PRO A 376 0.28 15.12 10.57
C PRO A 376 0.54 16.11 9.44
N THR A 377 1.42 17.07 9.69
CA THR A 377 1.76 18.15 8.75
C THR A 377 3.26 18.23 8.58
N ALA A 378 3.73 18.33 7.34
CA ALA A 378 5.13 18.59 7.04
C ALA A 378 5.36 20.07 6.77
N LEU A 379 6.44 20.63 7.34
CA LEU A 379 6.89 21.98 7.04
C LEU A 379 7.86 21.96 5.85
N PRO A 380 8.02 23.07 5.12
CA PRO A 380 9.08 23.20 4.12
C PRO A 380 10.45 22.88 4.69
N LEU A 381 11.37 22.38 3.86
CA LEU A 381 12.78 22.26 4.28
C LEU A 381 13.34 23.62 4.70
N ASP A 382 14.13 23.67 5.76
CA ASP A 382 14.83 24.88 6.17
C ASP A 382 15.85 25.34 5.11
N VAL A 383 16.49 24.37 4.43
CA VAL A 383 17.36 24.56 3.28
C VAL A 383 16.96 23.56 2.21
N ALA A 384 16.61 24.04 1.00
CA ALA A 384 16.14 23.18 -0.10
C ALA A 384 17.18 23.03 -1.23
N ARG A 385 18.34 23.67 -1.13
CA ARG A 385 19.43 23.61 -2.11
C ARG A 385 20.78 23.95 -1.49
N GLY A 386 21.83 23.37 -2.03
CA GLY A 386 23.20 23.62 -1.62
C GLY A 386 24.17 22.58 -2.17
N PRO A 387 25.48 22.74 -2.02
CA PRO A 387 26.45 21.72 -2.42
C PRO A 387 26.29 20.44 -1.60
N ALA A 388 26.85 19.33 -2.10
CA ALA A 388 26.95 18.10 -1.32
C ALA A 388 27.61 18.38 0.04
N GLY A 389 27.08 17.76 1.10
CA GLY A 389 27.46 18.04 2.49
C GLY A 389 26.62 19.13 3.17
N THR A 390 25.77 19.86 2.46
CA THR A 390 24.84 20.81 3.08
C THR A 390 23.92 20.09 4.05
N THR A 391 23.89 20.57 5.30
CA THR A 391 22.94 20.10 6.31
C THR A 391 21.58 20.74 6.08
N PHE A 392 20.52 19.96 6.12
CA PHE A 392 19.13 20.44 6.07
C PHE A 392 18.26 19.69 7.07
N ARG A 393 17.11 20.25 7.40
CA ARG A 393 16.17 19.68 8.36
C ARG A 393 14.81 19.48 7.74
N ILE A 394 14.20 18.35 8.12
CA ILE A 394 12.82 18.02 7.83
C ILE A 394 12.05 18.10 9.14
N HIS A 395 10.94 18.83 9.15
CA HIS A 395 10.09 18.97 10.32
C HIS A 395 8.69 18.44 10.03
N LEU A 396 8.19 17.54 10.89
CA LEU A 396 6.78 17.15 10.94
C LEU A 396 6.19 17.60 12.27
N LYS A 397 4.92 17.95 12.23
CA LYS A 397 4.09 18.33 13.38
C LYS A 397 2.83 17.49 13.42
N GLY A 398 2.27 17.28 14.62
CA GLY A 398 1.03 16.55 14.79
C GLY A 398 1.15 15.07 14.43
N VAL A 399 2.29 14.45 14.65
CA VAL A 399 2.48 13.01 14.49
C VAL A 399 1.88 12.29 15.70
N GLY A 400 1.19 11.17 15.45
CA GLY A 400 0.43 10.47 16.48
C GLY A 400 1.26 9.74 17.53
N TRP A 401 0.59 9.03 18.43
CA TRP A 401 1.19 8.38 19.58
C TRP A 401 1.02 6.85 19.60
N SER A 402 0.07 6.33 18.83
CA SER A 402 -0.18 4.89 18.74
C SER A 402 0.97 4.16 18.01
N GLU A 403 1.03 2.85 18.12
CA GLU A 403 2.06 2.05 17.43
C GLU A 403 1.96 2.14 15.90
N THR A 404 0.80 2.51 15.38
CA THR A 404 0.54 2.64 13.94
C THR A 404 0.60 4.09 13.45
N ALA A 405 0.88 5.07 14.32
CA ALA A 405 0.83 6.48 13.96
C ALA A 405 2.02 7.33 14.43
N ASN A 406 2.95 6.78 15.23
CA ASN A 406 3.97 7.60 15.91
C ASN A 406 5.33 7.65 15.23
N ILE A 407 5.50 6.98 14.08
CA ILE A 407 6.78 7.02 13.35
C ILE A 407 6.59 7.31 11.87
N TYR A 408 7.62 7.93 11.31
CA TYR A 408 7.85 7.99 9.88
C TYR A 408 9.19 7.36 9.53
N THR A 409 9.20 6.53 8.51
CA THR A 409 10.40 5.95 7.92
C THR A 409 10.92 6.85 6.82
N VAL A 410 12.24 6.93 6.68
CA VAL A 410 12.93 7.88 5.80
C VAL A 410 13.57 7.14 4.64
N VAL A 411 13.28 7.59 3.43
CA VAL A 411 13.85 7.07 2.18
C VAL A 411 14.48 8.22 1.42
N TYR A 412 15.79 8.14 1.13
CA TYR A 412 16.52 9.10 0.34
C TYR A 412 16.90 8.46 -1.00
N ASP A 413 16.48 9.05 -2.11
CA ASP A 413 16.66 8.52 -3.47
C ASP A 413 16.37 7.02 -3.57
N ASN A 414 15.18 6.64 -3.15
CA ASN A 414 14.70 5.26 -3.09
C ASN A 414 15.55 4.30 -2.22
N GLY A 415 16.45 4.83 -1.39
CA GLY A 415 17.20 4.06 -0.40
C GLY A 415 16.71 4.34 1.02
N THR A 416 16.28 3.30 1.74
CA THR A 416 15.86 3.42 3.15
C THR A 416 17.05 3.86 4.01
N SER A 417 16.87 4.95 4.78
CA SER A 417 17.91 5.53 5.63
C SER A 417 17.59 5.54 7.12
N GLY A 418 16.38 5.18 7.52
CA GLY A 418 16.04 5.07 8.94
C GLY A 418 14.59 5.41 9.26
N TYR A 419 14.33 5.78 10.50
CA TYR A 419 13.00 6.18 10.97
C TYR A 419 13.12 7.21 12.10
N ALA A 420 12.05 7.97 12.33
CA ALA A 420 11.90 8.92 13.42
C ALA A 420 10.58 8.75 14.16
N CYS A 421 10.59 8.91 15.47
CA CYS A 421 9.43 8.82 16.36
C CYS A 421 9.08 10.20 16.91
N ALA A 422 7.80 10.46 17.16
CA ALA A 422 7.31 11.73 17.69
C ALA A 422 6.73 11.65 19.11
N PHE A 423 6.63 10.48 19.70
CA PHE A 423 5.92 10.32 20.98
C PHE A 423 6.52 11.17 22.11
N ASN A 424 7.85 11.11 22.29
CA ASN A 424 8.51 11.83 23.38
C ASN A 424 8.67 13.34 23.10
N SER A 425 8.39 13.79 21.89
CA SER A 425 8.44 15.19 21.47
C SER A 425 7.06 15.80 21.24
N GLN A 426 6.03 15.19 21.81
CA GLN A 426 4.63 15.66 21.76
C GLN A 426 4.10 15.87 20.33
N GLY A 427 4.47 14.98 19.41
CA GLY A 427 4.01 15.03 18.03
C GLY A 427 4.97 15.67 17.03
N ASP A 428 6.14 16.12 17.49
CA ASP A 428 7.15 16.75 16.64
C ASP A 428 8.19 15.73 16.17
N ILE A 429 8.55 15.81 14.90
CA ILE A 429 9.73 15.14 14.34
C ILE A 429 10.65 16.17 13.74
N GLU A 430 11.92 16.16 14.15
CA GLU A 430 13.01 16.82 13.47
C GLU A 430 14.02 15.79 12.97
N ILE A 431 14.28 15.77 11.66
CA ILE A 431 15.26 14.89 11.03
C ILE A 431 16.35 15.75 10.43
N ILE A 432 17.58 15.57 10.90
CA ILE A 432 18.76 16.26 10.37
C ILE A 432 19.39 15.35 9.31
N MET A 433 19.54 15.86 8.10
CA MET A 433 20.14 15.14 6.97
C MET A 433 21.27 15.94 6.32
N GLN A 434 22.12 15.22 5.61
CA GLN A 434 23.16 15.79 4.75
C GLN A 434 22.74 15.58 3.29
N ALA A 435 22.83 16.64 2.48
CA ALA A 435 22.67 16.51 1.04
C ALA A 435 23.83 15.68 0.47
N THR A 436 23.53 14.63 -0.23
CA THR A 436 24.52 13.71 -0.80
C THR A 436 24.16 13.38 -2.24
N GLY A 437 25.13 12.91 -2.99
CA GLY A 437 24.97 12.54 -4.40
C GLY A 437 25.58 13.57 -5.35
N GLU A 438 25.41 13.34 -6.64
CA GLU A 438 25.86 14.22 -7.71
C GLU A 438 24.99 15.47 -7.80
N PRO A 439 25.47 16.56 -8.44
CA PRO A 439 24.64 17.73 -8.67
C PRO A 439 23.34 17.38 -9.40
N GLY A 440 22.21 17.85 -8.85
CA GLY A 440 20.88 17.54 -9.37
C GLY A 440 19.82 17.49 -8.27
N TRP A 441 18.65 17.00 -8.63
CA TRP A 441 17.54 16.87 -7.70
C TRP A 441 17.52 15.51 -7.02
N HIS A 442 17.42 15.53 -5.71
CA HIS A 442 17.30 14.38 -4.82
C HIS A 442 15.96 14.41 -4.09
N PHE A 443 15.38 13.23 -3.88
CA PHE A 443 14.06 13.11 -3.27
C PHE A 443 14.13 12.42 -1.92
N ILE A 444 13.37 12.94 -0.99
CA ILE A 444 13.22 12.36 0.34
C ILE A 444 11.75 12.03 0.56
N ASP A 445 11.46 10.76 0.73
CA ASP A 445 10.12 10.27 1.06
C ASP A 445 10.04 9.89 2.54
N LEU A 446 8.97 10.32 3.19
CA LEU A 446 8.62 9.89 4.52
C LEU A 446 7.34 9.05 4.44
N TYR A 447 7.45 7.77 4.80
CA TYR A 447 6.32 6.86 4.85
C TYR A 447 5.89 6.64 6.30
N PRO A 448 4.58 6.66 6.62
CA PRO A 448 4.11 6.17 7.90
C PRO A 448 4.61 4.74 8.13
N GLY A 449 4.95 4.42 9.36
CA GLY A 449 5.48 3.11 9.71
C GLY A 449 4.85 2.56 10.97
N ILE A 450 5.10 1.27 11.23
CA ILE A 450 4.67 0.59 12.44
C ILE A 450 5.81 0.66 13.45
N TYR A 451 5.54 1.20 14.64
CA TYR A 451 6.44 1.11 15.79
C TYR A 451 5.98 0.00 16.72
N LYS A 452 6.89 -0.93 17.01
CA LYS A 452 6.65 -1.93 18.05
C LYS A 452 7.89 -2.05 18.91
N GLY A 453 7.75 -1.86 20.22
CA GLY A 453 8.88 -1.89 21.14
C GLY A 453 9.34 -3.30 21.49
N ARG A 454 8.39 -4.23 21.56
CA ARG A 454 8.65 -5.64 21.85
C ARG A 454 7.91 -6.46 20.84
N GLU A 455 8.64 -7.18 20.01
CA GLU A 455 7.96 -8.01 19.13
C GLU A 455 8.70 -9.03 18.43
N THR A 456 8.04 -9.98 18.05
CA THR A 456 8.53 -11.23 17.65
C THR A 456 8.17 -11.63 16.25
N ARG A 457 6.99 -11.29 15.72
CA ARG A 457 6.59 -11.71 14.37
C ARG A 457 5.29 -11.04 13.89
N PRO A 458 5.16 -10.79 12.56
CA PRO A 458 6.20 -10.56 11.57
C PRO A 458 6.89 -9.21 11.74
N ASN A 459 8.10 -9.07 11.23
CA ASN A 459 9.00 -7.93 11.46
C ASN A 459 8.93 -6.84 10.39
N ASN A 460 7.76 -6.32 10.06
CA ASN A 460 7.68 -5.14 9.15
C ASN A 460 7.81 -3.82 9.92
N TYR A 461 8.29 -3.86 11.15
CA TYR A 461 8.42 -2.68 11.98
C TYR A 461 9.54 -1.77 11.50
N ARG A 462 9.28 -0.45 11.52
CA ARG A 462 10.25 0.58 11.19
C ARG A 462 10.77 0.50 9.75
N LEU A 463 10.02 -0.15 8.87
CA LEU A 463 10.31 -0.27 7.45
C LEU A 463 9.33 0.57 6.63
N PRO A 464 9.76 1.17 5.51
CA PRO A 464 8.86 1.91 4.63
C PRO A 464 7.79 0.99 4.03
N GLN A 465 6.53 1.31 4.24
CA GLN A 465 5.39 0.62 3.61
C GLN A 465 4.97 1.39 2.37
N LEU A 466 5.37 0.92 1.19
CA LEU A 466 5.15 1.62 -0.07
C LEU A 466 3.67 1.69 -0.45
N THR A 467 2.89 0.73 0.00
CA THR A 467 1.45 0.57 -0.28
C THR A 467 0.55 1.23 0.77
N TYR A 468 1.11 2.01 1.69
CA TYR A 468 0.38 2.57 2.83
C TYR A 468 -0.91 3.31 2.45
N ALA A 469 -0.92 3.99 1.30
CA ALA A 469 -2.08 4.77 0.88
C ALA A 469 -3.36 3.94 0.63
N ASP A 470 -3.22 2.69 0.25
CA ASP A 470 -4.34 1.80 -0.10
C ASP A 470 -4.48 0.61 0.87
N ASP A 471 -3.40 0.25 1.56
CA ASP A 471 -3.35 -0.90 2.47
C ASP A 471 -2.49 -0.55 3.69
N HIS A 472 -3.10 -0.20 4.82
CA HIS A 472 -2.38 0.27 6.01
C HIS A 472 -3.02 -0.25 7.31
N PRO A 473 -2.21 -0.43 8.37
CA PRO A 473 -2.72 -0.67 9.71
C PRO A 473 -3.11 0.64 10.40
N GLY A 474 -4.30 0.71 10.97
CA GLY A 474 -4.72 1.85 11.79
C GLY A 474 -5.18 3.07 10.98
N GLU A 475 -4.62 4.23 11.27
CA GLU A 475 -5.09 5.51 10.75
C GLU A 475 -4.63 5.80 9.32
N ASP A 476 -5.45 6.55 8.56
CA ASP A 476 -5.09 7.11 7.24
C ASP A 476 -4.07 8.23 7.43
N LEU A 477 -2.79 7.94 7.32
CA LEU A 477 -1.71 8.91 7.48
C LEU A 477 -1.12 9.31 6.12
N PRO A 478 -0.75 10.59 5.95
CA PRO A 478 -0.12 11.05 4.71
C PRO A 478 1.32 10.54 4.59
N ARG A 479 1.71 10.24 3.35
CA ARG A 479 3.12 10.17 2.97
C ARG A 479 3.58 11.59 2.60
N PHE A 480 4.79 11.97 2.99
CA PHE A 480 5.40 13.24 2.58
C PHE A 480 6.57 13.01 1.64
N ARG A 481 6.69 13.87 0.64
CA ARG A 481 7.82 13.90 -0.27
C ARG A 481 8.43 15.29 -0.33
N PHE A 482 9.75 15.34 -0.23
CA PHE A 482 10.55 16.56 -0.36
C PHE A 482 11.50 16.40 -1.54
N ALA A 483 11.96 17.55 -2.06
CA ALA A 483 13.02 17.59 -3.05
C ALA A 483 14.11 18.55 -2.57
N PHE A 484 15.36 18.14 -2.73
CA PHE A 484 16.55 18.94 -2.44
C PHE A 484 17.41 19.06 -3.70
N GLU A 485 17.84 20.26 -4.06
CA GLU A 485 18.74 20.48 -5.19
C GLU A 485 20.22 20.49 -4.70
N VAL A 486 20.96 19.44 -5.02
CA VAL A 486 22.41 19.44 -4.85
C VAL A 486 23.02 20.29 -5.95
N THR A 487 23.67 21.39 -5.57
CA THR A 487 24.35 22.27 -6.53
C THR A 487 25.78 21.80 -6.79
N GLY A 488 26.31 22.08 -7.98
CA GLY A 488 27.73 21.86 -8.24
C GLY A 488 28.57 22.64 -7.23
N GLY A 489 29.48 21.97 -6.56
CA GLY A 489 30.43 22.65 -5.69
C GLY A 489 31.23 23.66 -6.54
N SER A 490 31.34 24.91 -6.09
CA SER A 490 32.37 25.77 -6.61
C SER A 490 33.69 25.07 -6.28
N SER A 491 34.40 24.58 -7.30
CA SER A 491 35.77 24.15 -7.16
C SER A 491 36.58 25.37 -6.74
N GLY A 492 36.56 25.65 -5.42
CA GLY A 492 37.55 26.54 -4.85
C GLY A 492 38.93 25.93 -5.06
N LYS A 493 39.70 26.57 -5.94
CA LYS A 493 41.10 26.32 -6.04
C LYS A 493 41.77 26.77 -4.75
#